data_40cfecfd1c220f93beaecccb5938225a
#
_entry.id   40cfecfd1c220f93beaecccb5938225a
#
_cell.length_a   1.000
_cell.length_b   1.000
_cell.length_c   1.000
_cell.angle_alpha   90.00
_cell.angle_beta   90.00
_cell.angle_gamma   90.00
#
_symmetry.space_group_name_H-M   'P 1'
#
loop_
_entity.id
_entity.type
_entity.pdbx_description
1 polymer ?
#
loop_
_entity_poly.entity_id
_entity_poly.type
_entity_poly.pdbx_seq_one_letter_code
_entity_poly.pdbx_strand_id
1 'polypeptide(L)'
;MKLSAQRLFAIARKEAMQLRRDPRSLAMGFIVPAAMILFFGYVISFDVKDIKLGVLDQDLTPRSRELVEAFQGSGWFRVTERLTRDAEVAPLLDRARVRMVVTIPSGFQAELAAGRPAPVQALVDGADANTASIALNYANSIVLAYSARAALGMQDIRPPIVVQGRVWYNETLTSSNMIVPGLIAIVMMVIAAQLTALTIAREWERGTMEQLAATPVHSAEVVLGKLLPYLVIGLIDMLAVVLIGMFVFGVPLRGNPVLLFAMATLFLIGSLGLGIWISAAIKSQLLATQTAMQATFLPSNMLSGFMYDIGNMPILLQAISHAVPARYFINVTRGIFLKGVGIPVLWAQGLAMIAFATIGLTLAVRSFRKEIE
;
A
#
# COMPACT_ATOMS: atom_id res chain seq x y z
N MET A 1 34.86 4.82 -27.80
CA MET A 1 35.68 5.20 -26.62
C MET A 1 35.45 4.21 -25.51
N LYS A 2 36.52 3.82 -24.78
CA LYS A 2 36.39 2.93 -23.61
C LYS A 2 35.84 3.70 -22.41
N LEU A 3 34.93 3.09 -21.63
CA LEU A 3 34.42 3.64 -20.37
C LEU A 3 35.58 3.86 -19.39
N SER A 4 35.67 5.04 -18.78
CA SER A 4 36.70 5.38 -17.80
C SER A 4 36.09 5.55 -16.40
N ALA A 5 36.54 4.71 -15.46
CA ALA A 5 36.13 4.80 -14.07
C ALA A 5 36.47 6.19 -13.44
N GLN A 6 37.60 6.79 -13.83
CA GLN A 6 38.01 8.11 -13.33
C GLN A 6 37.01 9.21 -13.73
N ARG A 7 36.55 9.22 -15.00
CA ARG A 7 35.57 10.19 -15.47
C ARG A 7 34.20 10.00 -14.82
N LEU A 8 33.75 8.75 -14.68
CA LEU A 8 32.54 8.39 -13.99
C LEU A 8 32.57 8.89 -12.53
N PHE A 9 33.66 8.60 -11.82
CA PHE A 9 33.81 9.01 -10.41
C PHE A 9 33.90 10.53 -10.26
N ALA A 10 34.54 11.24 -11.19
CA ALA A 10 34.60 12.70 -11.19
C ALA A 10 33.18 13.32 -11.33
N ILE A 11 32.34 12.77 -12.23
CA ILE A 11 30.95 13.20 -12.39
C ILE A 11 30.14 12.88 -11.10
N ALA A 12 30.27 11.68 -10.57
CA ALA A 12 29.58 11.28 -9.33
C ALA A 12 29.96 12.21 -8.16
N ARG A 13 31.25 12.55 -8.02
CA ARG A 13 31.73 13.47 -6.99
C ARG A 13 31.15 14.88 -7.18
N LYS A 14 31.14 15.39 -8.43
CA LYS A 14 30.50 16.71 -8.74
C LYS A 14 29.04 16.69 -8.31
N GLU A 15 28.29 15.67 -8.72
CA GLU A 15 26.87 15.55 -8.42
C GLU A 15 26.60 15.41 -6.91
N ALA A 16 27.40 14.61 -6.19
CA ALA A 16 27.31 14.49 -4.73
C ALA A 16 27.56 15.80 -4.00
N MET A 17 28.56 16.59 -4.45
CA MET A 17 28.82 17.92 -3.88
C MET A 17 27.66 18.89 -4.16
N GLN A 18 27.11 18.85 -5.35
CA GLN A 18 25.96 19.68 -5.74
C GLN A 18 24.73 19.33 -4.90
N LEU A 19 24.44 18.04 -4.76
CA LEU A 19 23.33 17.52 -3.98
C LEU A 19 23.44 17.90 -2.49
N ARG A 20 24.64 17.79 -1.90
CA ARG A 20 24.88 18.21 -0.50
C ARG A 20 24.61 19.70 -0.26
N ARG A 21 24.74 20.53 -1.31
CA ARG A 21 24.50 21.98 -1.26
C ARG A 21 23.08 22.38 -1.69
N ASP A 22 22.23 21.41 -2.04
CA ASP A 22 20.85 21.64 -2.46
C ASP A 22 19.88 21.18 -1.38
N PRO A 23 19.47 22.06 -0.45
CA PRO A 23 18.58 21.69 0.66
C PRO A 23 17.20 21.23 0.19
N ARG A 24 16.75 21.69 -1.01
CA ARG A 24 15.45 21.26 -1.57
C ARG A 24 15.49 19.80 -1.98
N SER A 25 16.53 19.38 -2.70
CA SER A 25 16.71 17.98 -3.09
C SER A 25 16.91 17.07 -1.88
N LEU A 26 17.63 17.52 -0.85
CA LEU A 26 17.78 16.76 0.41
C LEU A 26 16.46 16.65 1.17
N ALA A 27 15.68 17.72 1.25
CA ALA A 27 14.36 17.67 1.88
C ALA A 27 13.42 16.72 1.13
N MET A 28 13.41 16.74 -0.20
CA MET A 28 12.65 15.80 -1.03
C MET A 28 13.12 14.35 -0.85
N GLY A 29 14.44 14.13 -0.67
CA GLY A 29 15.00 12.79 -0.52
C GLY A 29 14.81 12.18 0.87
N PHE A 30 14.62 12.95 1.93
CA PHE A 30 14.53 12.43 3.29
C PHE A 30 13.25 12.84 4.04
N ILE A 31 12.86 14.11 3.96
CA ILE A 31 11.70 14.60 4.73
C ILE A 31 10.40 14.13 4.09
N VAL A 32 10.29 14.23 2.77
CA VAL A 32 9.04 13.86 2.07
C VAL A 32 8.74 12.37 2.19
N PRO A 33 9.68 11.42 1.97
CA PRO A 33 9.42 10.00 2.18
C PRO A 33 8.98 9.68 3.61
N ALA A 34 9.73 10.18 4.60
CA ALA A 34 9.40 9.98 6.00
C ALA A 34 8.00 10.53 6.34
N ALA A 35 7.70 11.75 5.90
CA ALA A 35 6.39 12.38 6.09
C ALA A 35 5.27 11.59 5.39
N MET A 36 5.49 11.11 4.16
CA MET A 36 4.52 10.30 3.44
C MET A 36 4.21 8.99 4.17
N ILE A 37 5.24 8.28 4.64
CA ILE A 37 5.02 7.02 5.38
C ILE A 37 4.32 7.27 6.71
N LEU A 38 4.71 8.30 7.47
CA LEU A 38 4.04 8.67 8.70
C LEU A 38 2.59 9.06 8.43
N PHE A 39 2.35 9.96 7.49
CA PHE A 39 1.01 10.43 7.16
C PHE A 39 0.11 9.29 6.70
N PHE A 40 0.48 8.60 5.63
CA PHE A 40 -0.35 7.53 5.08
C PHE A 40 -0.42 6.29 5.97
N GLY A 41 0.63 5.98 6.71
CA GLY A 41 0.64 4.87 7.67
C GLY A 41 -0.32 5.07 8.84
N TYR A 42 -0.57 6.34 9.25
CA TYR A 42 -1.57 6.66 10.28
C TYR A 42 -2.97 6.91 9.68
N VAL A 43 -3.05 7.56 8.51
CA VAL A 43 -4.33 7.97 7.93
C VAL A 43 -5.05 6.80 7.26
N ILE A 44 -4.30 5.92 6.57
CA ILE A 44 -4.91 4.77 5.92
C ILE A 44 -5.02 3.64 6.94
N SER A 45 -6.23 3.35 7.38
CA SER A 45 -6.54 2.18 8.20
C SER A 45 -7.72 1.45 7.59
N PHE A 46 -7.56 0.16 7.38
CA PHE A 46 -8.64 -0.76 7.02
C PHE A 46 -9.13 -1.55 8.24
N ASP A 47 -8.68 -1.18 9.44
CA ASP A 47 -9.09 -1.83 10.68
C ASP A 47 -10.49 -1.39 11.05
N VAL A 48 -11.46 -2.22 10.72
CA VAL A 48 -12.86 -1.98 11.10
C VAL A 48 -13.08 -2.55 12.51
N LYS A 49 -12.92 -1.69 13.51
CA LYS A 49 -13.19 -1.99 14.92
C LYS A 49 -14.31 -1.08 15.40
N ASP A 50 -15.01 -1.52 16.46
CA ASP A 50 -16.07 -0.70 17.08
C ASP A 50 -17.13 -0.23 16.08
N ILE A 51 -17.63 -1.13 15.23
CA ILE A 51 -18.71 -0.83 14.30
C ILE A 51 -19.94 -0.37 15.12
N LYS A 52 -20.35 0.88 14.92
CA LYS A 52 -21.52 1.45 15.57
C LYS A 52 -22.77 0.72 15.10
N LEU A 53 -23.43 0.01 16.03
CA LEU A 53 -24.59 -0.81 15.76
C LEU A 53 -25.84 -0.18 16.38
N GLY A 54 -26.88 -0.03 15.59
CA GLY A 54 -28.25 0.19 16.07
C GLY A 54 -28.97 -1.15 16.23
N VAL A 55 -29.78 -1.28 17.26
CA VAL A 55 -30.58 -2.49 17.48
C VAL A 55 -32.05 -2.09 17.57
N LEU A 56 -32.86 -2.71 16.71
CA LEU A 56 -34.32 -2.66 16.77
C LEU A 56 -34.83 -4.04 17.18
N ASP A 57 -35.06 -4.22 18.47
CA ASP A 57 -35.58 -5.46 19.04
C ASP A 57 -37.12 -5.34 19.21
N GLN A 58 -37.88 -5.94 18.30
CA GLN A 58 -39.34 -5.95 18.33
C GLN A 58 -39.89 -7.17 19.10
N ASP A 59 -39.04 -8.14 19.42
CA ASP A 59 -39.43 -9.35 20.15
C ASP A 59 -39.38 -9.16 21.66
N LEU A 60 -38.40 -8.39 22.16
CA LEU A 60 -38.19 -8.06 23.58
C LEU A 60 -38.10 -9.25 24.51
N THR A 61 -37.73 -10.43 24.02
CA THR A 61 -37.63 -11.68 24.73
C THR A 61 -36.23 -11.95 25.29
N PRO A 62 -36.06 -12.97 26.18
CA PRO A 62 -34.71 -13.38 26.59
C PRO A 62 -33.82 -13.80 25.40
N ARG A 63 -34.38 -14.50 24.41
CA ARG A 63 -33.63 -14.98 23.25
C ARG A 63 -33.14 -13.82 22.33
N SER A 64 -33.98 -12.80 22.14
CA SER A 64 -33.54 -11.62 21.37
C SER A 64 -32.43 -10.88 22.11
N ARG A 65 -32.50 -10.77 23.44
CA ARG A 65 -31.44 -10.14 24.25
C ARG A 65 -30.13 -10.92 24.19
N GLU A 66 -30.16 -12.25 24.27
CA GLU A 66 -28.98 -13.11 24.09
C GLU A 66 -28.29 -12.86 22.73
N LEU A 67 -29.06 -12.68 21.66
CA LEU A 67 -28.50 -12.35 20.35
C LEU A 67 -27.83 -10.97 20.36
N VAL A 68 -28.48 -9.96 20.95
CA VAL A 68 -27.89 -8.62 21.07
C VAL A 68 -26.58 -8.65 21.91
N GLU A 69 -26.58 -9.42 23.00
CA GLU A 69 -25.38 -9.64 23.82
C GLU A 69 -24.28 -10.36 23.04
N ALA A 70 -24.60 -11.29 22.14
CA ALA A 70 -23.63 -11.93 21.27
C ALA A 70 -22.97 -10.93 20.31
N PHE A 71 -23.71 -9.94 19.79
CA PHE A 71 -23.15 -8.85 19.03
C PHE A 71 -22.22 -7.97 19.86
N GLN A 72 -22.64 -7.56 21.07
CA GLN A 72 -21.83 -6.74 21.97
C GLN A 72 -20.57 -7.46 22.47
N GLY A 73 -20.71 -8.73 22.82
CA GLY A 73 -19.60 -9.55 23.32
C GLY A 73 -18.60 -9.96 22.27
N SER A 74 -18.90 -9.75 20.98
CA SER A 74 -18.00 -10.10 19.88
C SER A 74 -16.72 -9.24 19.81
N GLY A 75 -16.74 -8.04 20.37
CA GLY A 75 -15.66 -7.05 20.25
C GLY A 75 -15.59 -6.33 18.91
N TRP A 76 -16.41 -6.71 17.93
CA TRP A 76 -16.47 -6.05 16.61
C TRP A 76 -17.52 -4.96 16.54
N PHE A 77 -18.61 -5.10 17.32
CA PHE A 77 -19.75 -4.18 17.33
C PHE A 77 -19.88 -3.47 18.66
N ARG A 78 -20.21 -2.19 18.56
CA ARG A 78 -20.61 -1.38 19.73
C ARG A 78 -22.06 -0.94 19.53
N VAL A 79 -22.98 -1.45 20.36
CA VAL A 79 -24.37 -0.98 20.35
C VAL A 79 -24.40 0.43 20.89
N THR A 80 -24.69 1.40 20.01
CA THR A 80 -24.74 2.84 20.34
C THR A 80 -26.18 3.34 20.43
N GLU A 81 -27.10 2.72 19.69
CA GLU A 81 -28.50 3.16 19.62
C GLU A 81 -29.42 1.96 19.78
N ARG A 82 -30.47 2.13 20.58
CA ARG A 82 -31.58 1.18 20.68
C ARG A 82 -32.82 1.85 20.12
N LEU A 83 -33.37 1.27 19.07
CA LEU A 83 -34.51 1.79 18.35
C LEU A 83 -35.78 1.12 18.86
N THR A 84 -36.88 1.86 18.75
CA THR A 84 -38.22 1.36 19.10
C THR A 84 -39.14 1.25 17.89
N ARG A 85 -38.82 1.95 16.79
CA ARG A 85 -39.64 2.02 15.58
C ARG A 85 -38.77 1.94 14.31
N ASP A 86 -39.28 1.27 13.28
CA ASP A 86 -38.63 1.17 11.97
C ASP A 86 -38.33 2.54 11.35
N ALA A 87 -39.18 3.55 11.58
CA ALA A 87 -38.97 4.89 11.07
C ALA A 87 -37.70 5.59 11.56
N GLU A 88 -37.08 5.10 12.63
CA GLU A 88 -35.84 5.62 13.19
C GLU A 88 -34.59 5.09 12.45
N VAL A 89 -34.71 4.00 11.72
CA VAL A 89 -33.58 3.30 11.08
C VAL A 89 -32.91 4.18 10.00
N ALA A 90 -33.69 4.62 9.01
CA ALA A 90 -33.17 5.41 7.89
C ALA A 90 -32.48 6.71 8.35
N PRO A 91 -33.07 7.54 9.26
CA PRO A 91 -32.40 8.75 9.74
C PRO A 91 -31.09 8.52 10.48
N LEU A 92 -30.91 7.36 11.14
CA LEU A 92 -29.66 7.04 11.85
C LEU A 92 -28.56 6.60 10.88
N LEU A 93 -28.90 5.85 9.83
CA LEU A 93 -27.97 5.48 8.76
C LEU A 93 -27.60 6.70 7.92
N ASP A 94 -28.56 7.53 7.52
CA ASP A 94 -28.33 8.74 6.71
C ASP A 94 -27.41 9.74 7.40
N ARG A 95 -27.52 9.84 8.73
CA ARG A 95 -26.65 10.72 9.53
C ARG A 95 -25.34 10.07 9.97
N ALA A 96 -25.08 8.85 9.50
CA ALA A 96 -23.90 8.04 9.89
C ALA A 96 -23.70 7.90 11.43
N ARG A 97 -24.80 8.00 12.21
CA ARG A 97 -24.77 7.74 13.64
C ARG A 97 -24.47 6.28 13.96
N VAL A 98 -25.03 5.39 13.12
CA VAL A 98 -24.75 3.96 13.12
C VAL A 98 -24.27 3.55 11.72
N ARG A 99 -23.48 2.48 11.65
CA ARG A 99 -23.03 1.88 10.38
C ARG A 99 -23.88 0.70 9.98
N MET A 100 -24.55 0.10 10.94
CA MET A 100 -25.40 -1.07 10.73
C MET A 100 -26.56 -1.02 11.72
N VAL A 101 -27.73 -1.50 11.31
CA VAL A 101 -28.86 -1.75 12.18
C VAL A 101 -29.26 -3.20 12.06
N VAL A 102 -29.41 -3.88 13.20
CA VAL A 102 -29.96 -5.24 13.30
C VAL A 102 -31.37 -5.12 13.80
N THR A 103 -32.32 -5.64 13.02
CA THR A 103 -33.74 -5.72 13.36
C THR A 103 -34.10 -7.18 13.70
N ILE A 104 -34.58 -7.39 14.90
CA ILE A 104 -35.09 -8.67 15.38
C ILE A 104 -36.61 -8.57 15.36
N PRO A 105 -37.32 -9.31 14.50
CA PRO A 105 -38.75 -9.21 14.37
C PRO A 105 -39.49 -9.81 15.56
N SER A 106 -40.72 -9.38 15.77
CA SER A 106 -41.65 -9.98 16.75
C SER A 106 -41.89 -11.47 16.43
N GLY A 107 -41.95 -12.31 17.46
CA GLY A 107 -42.10 -13.78 17.31
C GLY A 107 -40.78 -14.51 17.12
N PHE A 108 -39.62 -13.83 17.15
CA PHE A 108 -38.31 -14.46 17.00
C PHE A 108 -38.07 -15.64 17.92
N GLN A 109 -38.37 -15.52 19.22
CA GLN A 109 -38.24 -16.62 20.19
C GLN A 109 -39.20 -17.77 19.89
N ALA A 110 -40.45 -17.46 19.48
CA ALA A 110 -41.43 -18.49 19.16
C ALA A 110 -41.05 -19.35 17.95
N GLU A 111 -40.53 -18.72 16.90
CA GLU A 111 -40.02 -19.38 15.70
C GLU A 111 -38.81 -20.28 16.04
N LEU A 112 -37.84 -19.77 16.81
CA LEU A 112 -36.70 -20.55 17.28
C LEU A 112 -37.14 -21.76 18.13
N ALA A 113 -38.08 -21.59 19.06
CA ALA A 113 -38.58 -22.67 19.90
C ALA A 113 -39.33 -23.74 19.10
N ALA A 114 -39.97 -23.36 17.99
CA ALA A 114 -40.65 -24.26 17.07
C ALA A 114 -39.71 -24.95 16.08
N GLY A 115 -38.39 -24.65 16.12
CA GLY A 115 -37.42 -25.19 15.16
C GLY A 115 -37.59 -24.64 13.75
N ARG A 116 -38.26 -23.47 13.60
CA ARG A 116 -38.47 -22.82 12.32
C ARG A 116 -37.43 -21.71 12.07
N PRO A 117 -37.18 -21.32 10.81
CA PRO A 117 -36.31 -20.21 10.51
C PRO A 117 -36.82 -18.91 11.14
N ALA A 118 -35.98 -18.24 11.94
CA ALA A 118 -36.26 -16.95 12.55
C ALA A 118 -35.34 -15.88 11.89
N PRO A 119 -35.81 -15.23 10.79
CA PRO A 119 -34.96 -14.30 10.04
C PRO A 119 -34.66 -13.04 10.87
N VAL A 120 -33.41 -12.60 10.86
CA VAL A 120 -32.97 -11.33 11.42
C VAL A 120 -32.48 -10.47 10.27
N GLN A 121 -32.95 -9.23 10.21
CA GLN A 121 -32.54 -8.31 9.16
C GLN A 121 -31.34 -7.50 9.61
N ALA A 122 -30.34 -7.39 8.74
CA ALA A 122 -29.21 -6.49 8.90
C ALA A 122 -29.23 -5.42 7.79
N LEU A 123 -29.42 -4.17 8.17
CA LEU A 123 -29.34 -3.02 7.27
C LEU A 123 -28.00 -2.32 7.49
N VAL A 124 -27.25 -2.08 6.42
CA VAL A 124 -25.90 -1.53 6.50
C VAL A 124 -25.78 -0.30 5.60
N ASP A 125 -24.99 0.68 6.05
CA ASP A 125 -24.60 1.82 5.24
C ASP A 125 -23.63 1.37 4.14
N GLY A 126 -24.11 1.27 2.91
CA GLY A 126 -23.34 0.81 1.75
C GLY A 126 -22.48 1.89 1.09
N ALA A 127 -22.48 3.14 1.61
CA ALA A 127 -21.65 4.22 1.06
C ALA A 127 -20.14 3.89 1.13
N ASP A 128 -19.71 3.14 2.16
CA ASP A 128 -18.40 2.52 2.24
C ASP A 128 -18.54 0.99 2.09
N ALA A 129 -18.37 0.52 0.86
CA ALA A 129 -18.55 -0.89 0.52
C ALA A 129 -17.60 -1.84 1.28
N ASN A 130 -16.40 -1.37 1.63
CA ASN A 130 -15.43 -2.18 2.38
C ASN A 130 -15.91 -2.42 3.82
N THR A 131 -16.22 -1.36 4.54
CA THR A 131 -16.77 -1.44 5.90
C THR A 131 -18.10 -2.20 5.93
N ALA A 132 -18.97 -1.98 4.95
CA ALA A 132 -20.25 -2.69 4.82
C ALA A 132 -20.06 -4.21 4.68
N SER A 133 -19.15 -4.63 3.79
CA SER A 133 -18.86 -6.06 3.57
C SER A 133 -18.28 -6.74 4.81
N ILE A 134 -17.35 -6.05 5.50
CA ILE A 134 -16.76 -6.55 6.74
C ILE A 134 -17.82 -6.67 7.84
N ALA A 135 -18.66 -5.64 8.00
CA ALA A 135 -19.75 -5.65 9.00
C ALA A 135 -20.74 -6.81 8.76
N LEU A 136 -21.16 -7.02 7.50
CA LEU A 136 -22.05 -8.14 7.15
C LEU A 136 -21.40 -9.50 7.42
N ASN A 137 -20.11 -9.67 7.11
CA ASN A 137 -19.39 -10.91 7.37
C ASN A 137 -19.29 -11.21 8.87
N TYR A 138 -19.01 -10.19 9.69
CA TYR A 138 -19.00 -10.34 11.15
C TYR A 138 -20.39 -10.66 11.69
N ALA A 139 -21.44 -9.96 11.22
CA ALA A 139 -22.80 -10.22 11.61
C ALA A 139 -23.25 -11.66 11.26
N ASN A 140 -22.95 -12.11 10.04
CA ASN A 140 -23.23 -13.48 9.62
C ASN A 140 -22.52 -14.51 10.52
N SER A 141 -21.26 -14.27 10.88
CA SER A 141 -20.51 -15.16 11.76
C SER A 141 -21.14 -15.28 13.16
N ILE A 142 -21.61 -14.14 13.72
CA ILE A 142 -22.28 -14.09 15.02
C ILE A 142 -23.61 -14.83 14.95
N VAL A 143 -24.43 -14.55 13.93
CA VAL A 143 -25.74 -15.17 13.74
C VAL A 143 -25.61 -16.69 13.54
N LEU A 144 -24.63 -17.14 12.74
CA LEU A 144 -24.37 -18.58 12.56
C LEU A 144 -23.95 -19.24 13.86
N ALA A 145 -23.05 -18.62 14.62
CA ALA A 145 -22.63 -19.14 15.93
C ALA A 145 -23.80 -19.20 16.93
N TYR A 146 -24.66 -18.19 16.94
CA TYR A 146 -25.86 -18.13 17.78
C TYR A 146 -26.87 -19.20 17.35
N SER A 147 -27.14 -19.35 16.04
CA SER A 147 -28.07 -20.35 15.50
C SER A 147 -27.64 -21.76 15.84
N ALA A 148 -26.36 -22.08 15.76
CA ALA A 148 -25.81 -23.37 16.13
C ALA A 148 -26.08 -23.69 17.63
N ARG A 149 -25.91 -22.71 18.51
CA ARG A 149 -26.21 -22.85 19.96
C ARG A 149 -27.71 -23.05 20.22
N ALA A 150 -28.52 -22.21 19.56
CA ALA A 150 -29.98 -22.26 19.72
C ALA A 150 -30.60 -23.59 19.26
N ALA A 151 -30.15 -24.14 18.12
CA ALA A 151 -30.62 -25.38 17.55
C ALA A 151 -30.31 -26.62 18.44
N LEU A 152 -29.22 -26.58 19.18
CA LEU A 152 -28.77 -27.69 20.03
C LEU A 152 -29.35 -27.65 21.45
N GLY A 153 -30.14 -26.64 21.81
CA GLY A 153 -30.85 -26.54 23.11
C GLY A 153 -29.98 -26.51 24.35
N MET A 154 -28.66 -26.32 24.22
CA MET A 154 -27.70 -26.46 25.32
C MET A 154 -26.84 -25.21 25.43
N GLN A 155 -26.73 -24.69 26.63
CA GLN A 155 -25.93 -23.47 26.91
C GLN A 155 -24.40 -23.67 26.74
N ASP A 156 -23.94 -24.94 26.63
CA ASP A 156 -22.49 -25.26 26.74
C ASP A 156 -22.02 -26.33 25.72
N ILE A 157 -22.61 -26.39 24.51
CA ILE A 157 -22.08 -27.30 23.50
C ILE A 157 -21.01 -26.61 22.66
N ARG A 158 -19.83 -27.18 22.71
CA ARG A 158 -18.83 -27.00 21.66
C ARG A 158 -19.38 -27.72 20.42
N PRO A 159 -19.61 -27.02 19.28
CA PRO A 159 -20.07 -27.68 18.07
C PRO A 159 -19.06 -28.80 17.71
N PRO A 160 -19.55 -29.98 17.21
CA PRO A 160 -18.67 -31.12 16.90
C PRO A 160 -17.61 -30.78 15.85
N ILE A 161 -17.81 -29.70 15.08
CA ILE A 161 -16.85 -29.16 14.13
C ILE A 161 -16.66 -27.70 14.48
N VAL A 162 -15.46 -27.32 14.98
CA VAL A 162 -15.06 -25.96 15.24
C VAL A 162 -14.06 -25.58 14.17
N VAL A 163 -14.38 -24.59 13.34
CA VAL A 163 -13.41 -23.98 12.44
C VAL A 163 -12.46 -23.15 13.28
N GLN A 164 -11.27 -23.69 13.56
CA GLN A 164 -10.18 -22.91 14.14
C GLN A 164 -9.52 -22.10 13.03
N GLY A 165 -10.04 -20.91 12.77
CA GLY A 165 -9.41 -19.95 11.86
C GLY A 165 -8.05 -19.53 12.41
N ARG A 166 -6.97 -19.91 11.74
CA ARG A 166 -5.62 -19.42 12.03
C ARG A 166 -5.16 -18.49 10.93
N VAL A 167 -5.00 -17.22 11.25
CA VAL A 167 -4.43 -16.25 10.33
C VAL A 167 -2.91 -16.37 10.36
N TRP A 168 -2.30 -16.58 9.19
CA TRP A 168 -0.86 -16.67 9.05
C TRP A 168 -0.30 -15.30 8.65
N TYR A 169 0.90 -14.97 9.10
CA TYR A 169 1.69 -13.79 8.76
C TYR A 169 1.21 -12.45 9.33
N ASN A 170 -0.08 -12.20 9.44
CA ASN A 170 -0.65 -11.03 10.11
C ASN A 170 -1.72 -11.49 11.11
N GLU A 171 -1.29 -12.11 12.20
CA GLU A 171 -2.17 -12.74 13.21
C GLU A 171 -3.12 -11.72 13.85
N THR A 172 -2.68 -10.49 14.01
CA THR A 172 -3.46 -9.39 14.60
C THR A 172 -4.37 -8.71 13.56
N LEU A 173 -4.30 -9.09 12.29
CA LEU A 173 -5.00 -8.44 11.16
C LEU A 173 -4.81 -6.91 11.11
N THR A 174 -3.68 -6.41 11.62
CA THR A 174 -3.39 -5.00 11.70
C THR A 174 -3.12 -4.42 10.29
N SER A 175 -3.82 -3.35 9.94
CA SER A 175 -3.71 -2.69 8.63
C SER A 175 -2.30 -2.18 8.33
N SER A 176 -1.59 -1.68 9.32
CA SER A 176 -0.21 -1.18 9.14
C SER A 176 0.74 -2.25 8.62
N ASN A 177 0.55 -3.53 9.01
CA ASN A 177 1.35 -4.65 8.49
C ASN A 177 1.19 -4.83 6.97
N MET A 178 0.03 -4.53 6.42
CA MET A 178 -0.24 -4.62 4.98
C MET A 178 0.16 -3.34 4.24
N ILE A 179 -0.15 -2.18 4.85
CA ILE A 179 -0.03 -0.87 4.21
C ILE A 179 1.42 -0.42 4.16
N VAL A 180 2.15 -0.47 5.28
CA VAL A 180 3.50 0.09 5.38
C VAL A 180 4.49 -0.55 4.38
N PRO A 181 4.61 -1.88 4.25
CA PRO A 181 5.50 -2.47 3.25
C PRO A 181 5.13 -2.11 1.81
N GLY A 182 3.83 -1.98 1.52
CA GLY A 182 3.37 -1.55 0.20
C GLY A 182 3.68 -0.08 -0.08
N LEU A 183 3.49 0.76 0.93
CA LEU A 183 3.75 2.20 0.85
C LEU A 183 5.24 2.51 0.65
N ILE A 184 6.14 1.73 1.28
CA ILE A 184 7.58 1.81 1.06
C ILE A 184 7.89 1.74 -0.45
N ALA A 185 7.31 0.78 -1.15
CA ALA A 185 7.56 0.61 -2.58
C ALA A 185 7.09 1.82 -3.42
N ILE A 186 5.91 2.35 -3.12
CA ILE A 186 5.34 3.50 -3.84
C ILE A 186 6.18 4.75 -3.61
N VAL A 187 6.47 5.05 -2.34
CA VAL A 187 7.23 6.23 -1.94
C VAL A 187 8.62 6.21 -2.57
N MET A 188 9.31 5.06 -2.48
CA MET A 188 10.64 4.90 -3.06
C MET A 188 10.64 5.11 -4.58
N MET A 189 9.63 4.59 -5.30
CA MET A 189 9.55 4.79 -6.75
C MET A 189 9.36 6.25 -7.13
N VAL A 190 8.42 6.91 -6.46
CA VAL A 190 8.08 8.32 -6.74
C VAL A 190 9.26 9.24 -6.47
N ILE A 191 9.85 9.12 -5.28
CA ILE A 191 10.94 10.00 -4.85
C ILE A 191 12.20 9.77 -5.70
N ALA A 192 12.55 8.50 -5.97
CA ALA A 192 13.69 8.20 -6.82
C ALA A 192 13.54 8.82 -8.22
N ALA A 193 12.38 8.65 -8.85
CA ALA A 193 12.12 9.23 -10.16
C ALA A 193 12.12 10.76 -10.15
N GLN A 194 11.51 11.39 -9.12
CA GLN A 194 11.49 12.85 -8.99
C GLN A 194 12.88 13.46 -8.77
N LEU A 195 13.69 12.86 -7.90
CA LEU A 195 15.04 13.34 -7.63
C LEU A 195 15.89 13.37 -8.88
N THR A 196 15.82 12.34 -9.71
CA THR A 196 16.61 12.26 -10.94
C THR A 196 15.97 13.01 -12.12
N ALA A 197 14.66 13.23 -12.10
CA ALA A 197 13.99 14.07 -13.08
C ALA A 197 14.50 15.52 -13.10
N LEU A 198 15.05 16.01 -11.99
CA LEU A 198 15.68 17.32 -11.90
C LEU A 198 17.07 17.40 -12.56
N THR A 199 17.75 16.25 -12.73
CA THR A 199 19.21 16.28 -12.97
C THR A 199 19.62 16.82 -14.33
N ILE A 200 19.06 16.30 -15.41
CA ILE A 200 19.40 16.73 -16.79
C ILE A 200 18.65 18.02 -17.15
N ALA A 201 17.38 18.13 -16.76
CA ALA A 201 16.59 19.34 -16.97
C ALA A 201 17.26 20.58 -16.34
N ARG A 202 17.89 20.42 -15.19
CA ARG A 202 18.67 21.48 -14.52
C ARG A 202 19.89 21.92 -15.34
N GLU A 203 20.60 20.99 -15.97
CA GLU A 203 21.75 21.32 -16.83
C GLU A 203 21.29 22.09 -18.09
N TRP A 204 20.12 21.71 -18.65
CA TRP A 204 19.52 22.45 -19.78
C TRP A 204 19.10 23.87 -19.39
N GLU A 205 18.36 24.06 -18.31
CA GLU A 205 17.87 25.37 -17.87
C GLU A 205 19.02 26.31 -17.45
N ARG A 206 20.14 25.76 -16.97
CA ARG A 206 21.33 26.55 -16.58
C ARG A 206 22.32 26.80 -17.73
N GLY A 207 22.08 26.25 -18.91
CA GLY A 207 23.03 26.35 -20.05
C GLY A 207 24.33 25.57 -19.85
N THR A 208 24.44 24.74 -18.81
CA THR A 208 25.66 23.96 -18.53
C THR A 208 25.74 22.66 -19.38
N MET A 209 24.70 22.36 -20.13
CA MET A 209 24.68 21.22 -21.05
C MET A 209 25.71 21.34 -22.16
N GLU A 210 25.95 22.56 -22.68
CA GLU A 210 26.98 22.85 -23.70
C GLU A 210 28.38 22.50 -23.20
N GLN A 211 28.68 22.90 -21.94
CA GLN A 211 29.96 22.55 -21.33
C GLN A 211 30.14 21.03 -21.19
N LEU A 212 29.09 20.33 -20.83
CA LEU A 212 29.10 18.88 -20.70
C LEU A 212 29.28 18.21 -22.08
N ALA A 213 28.64 18.75 -23.12
CA ALA A 213 28.77 18.26 -24.49
C ALA A 213 30.20 18.43 -25.04
N ALA A 214 30.88 19.51 -24.70
CA ALA A 214 32.27 19.77 -25.09
C ALA A 214 33.29 18.82 -24.44
N THR A 215 32.90 18.07 -23.38
CA THR A 215 33.81 17.15 -22.70
C THR A 215 33.88 15.77 -23.40
N PRO A 216 35.06 15.09 -23.39
CA PRO A 216 35.20 13.76 -24.01
C PRO A 216 34.63 12.61 -23.13
N VAL A 217 33.44 12.81 -22.54
CA VAL A 217 32.77 11.79 -21.71
C VAL A 217 31.73 11.03 -22.52
N HIS A 218 31.53 9.76 -22.21
CA HIS A 218 30.50 8.92 -22.84
C HIS A 218 29.14 9.12 -22.16
N SER A 219 28.01 9.01 -22.92
CA SER A 219 26.66 9.14 -22.35
C SER A 219 26.41 8.23 -21.14
N ALA A 220 26.91 7.00 -21.19
CA ALA A 220 26.82 6.05 -20.09
C ALA A 220 27.61 6.52 -18.84
N GLU A 221 28.78 7.18 -19.01
CA GLU A 221 29.56 7.73 -17.91
C GLU A 221 28.83 8.86 -17.20
N VAL A 222 28.11 9.69 -17.97
CA VAL A 222 27.30 10.77 -17.42
C VAL A 222 26.12 10.22 -16.64
N VAL A 223 25.35 9.31 -17.25
CA VAL A 223 24.16 8.73 -16.64
C VAL A 223 24.52 7.96 -15.37
N LEU A 224 25.50 7.06 -15.43
CA LEU A 224 25.93 6.29 -14.26
C LEU A 224 26.55 7.20 -13.18
N GLY A 225 27.35 8.20 -13.57
CA GLY A 225 27.93 9.14 -12.64
C GLY A 225 26.88 9.99 -11.91
N LYS A 226 25.81 10.38 -12.61
CA LYS A 226 24.68 11.08 -11.98
C LYS A 226 23.84 10.13 -11.12
N LEU A 227 23.61 8.91 -11.56
CA LEU A 227 22.78 7.93 -10.84
C LEU A 227 23.37 7.51 -9.48
N LEU A 228 24.70 7.33 -9.39
CA LEU A 228 25.37 6.81 -8.20
C LEU A 228 25.04 7.56 -6.90
N PRO A 229 25.18 8.89 -6.81
CA PRO A 229 24.88 9.62 -5.57
C PRO A 229 23.40 9.50 -5.16
N TYR A 230 22.48 9.50 -6.13
CA TYR A 230 21.05 9.35 -5.86
C TYR A 230 20.69 7.94 -5.43
N LEU A 231 21.41 6.94 -5.93
CA LEU A 231 21.24 5.55 -5.46
C LEU A 231 21.64 5.43 -3.98
N VAL A 232 22.75 6.05 -3.58
CA VAL A 232 23.17 6.05 -2.18
C VAL A 232 22.13 6.74 -1.30
N ILE A 233 21.60 7.90 -1.72
CA ILE A 233 20.52 8.57 -1.00
C ILE A 233 19.28 7.71 -0.93
N GLY A 234 18.86 7.10 -2.04
CA GLY A 234 17.70 6.21 -2.06
C GLY A 234 17.85 5.00 -1.13
N LEU A 235 19.08 4.44 -0.99
CA LEU A 235 19.33 3.35 -0.04
C LEU A 235 19.30 3.82 1.42
N ILE A 236 19.79 5.03 1.71
CA ILE A 236 19.70 5.63 3.05
C ILE A 236 18.24 5.94 3.38
N ASP A 237 17.49 6.48 2.43
CA ASP A 237 16.05 6.72 2.56
C ASP A 237 15.28 5.42 2.78
N MET A 238 15.58 4.38 2.00
CA MET A 238 15.02 3.03 2.21
C MET A 238 15.27 2.53 3.63
N LEU A 239 16.49 2.73 4.15
CA LEU A 239 16.83 2.35 5.53
C LEU A 239 15.96 3.13 6.53
N ALA A 240 15.86 4.46 6.36
CA ALA A 240 15.08 5.31 7.25
C ALA A 240 13.59 4.90 7.27
N VAL A 241 13.03 4.65 6.10
CA VAL A 241 11.62 4.25 5.91
C VAL A 241 11.34 2.86 6.49
N VAL A 242 12.27 1.91 6.31
CA VAL A 242 12.21 0.58 6.95
C VAL A 242 12.23 0.70 8.48
N LEU A 243 13.13 1.52 9.03
CA LEU A 243 13.20 1.76 10.46
C LEU A 243 11.92 2.41 11.01
N ILE A 244 11.35 3.39 10.30
CA ILE A 244 10.04 3.96 10.66
C ILE A 244 8.97 2.87 10.66
N GLY A 245 8.91 2.03 9.63
CA GLY A 245 7.96 0.91 9.56
C GLY A 245 8.08 -0.04 10.74
N MET A 246 9.30 -0.39 11.14
CA MET A 246 9.54 -1.32 12.25
C MET A 246 9.30 -0.69 13.63
N PHE A 247 9.82 0.52 13.88
CA PHE A 247 9.81 1.10 15.22
C PHE A 247 8.59 1.97 15.51
N VAL A 248 8.03 2.64 14.51
CA VAL A 248 6.84 3.50 14.70
C VAL A 248 5.56 2.71 14.50
N PHE A 249 5.49 1.88 13.46
CA PHE A 249 4.29 1.10 13.12
C PHE A 249 4.32 -0.34 13.63
N GLY A 250 5.44 -0.80 14.22
CA GLY A 250 5.56 -2.15 14.76
C GLY A 250 5.50 -3.26 13.71
N VAL A 251 5.77 -2.94 12.43
CA VAL A 251 5.71 -3.94 11.34
C VAL A 251 6.88 -4.91 11.47
N PRO A 252 6.63 -6.22 11.57
CA PRO A 252 7.70 -7.19 11.75
C PRO A 252 8.51 -7.38 10.46
N LEU A 253 9.83 -7.35 10.57
CA LEU A 253 10.74 -7.74 9.50
C LEU A 253 11.20 -9.19 9.74
N ARG A 254 10.47 -10.16 9.18
CA ARG A 254 10.71 -11.60 9.42
C ARG A 254 11.77 -12.19 8.49
N GLY A 255 12.00 -11.60 7.33
CA GLY A 255 12.93 -12.10 6.33
C GLY A 255 14.30 -11.45 6.36
N ASN A 256 15.12 -11.77 5.36
CA ASN A 256 16.50 -11.31 5.28
C ASN A 256 16.58 -9.84 4.80
N PRO A 257 17.10 -8.91 5.62
CA PRO A 257 17.25 -7.51 5.24
C PRO A 257 18.26 -7.30 4.09
N VAL A 258 19.29 -8.14 3.96
CA VAL A 258 20.24 -8.04 2.85
C VAL A 258 19.55 -8.30 1.52
N LEU A 259 18.65 -9.29 1.47
CA LEU A 259 17.83 -9.56 0.29
C LEU A 259 16.90 -8.37 -0.04
N LEU A 260 16.29 -7.78 0.98
CA LEU A 260 15.44 -6.60 0.82
C LEU A 260 16.21 -5.45 0.17
N PHE A 261 17.40 -5.13 0.68
CA PHE A 261 18.23 -4.04 0.14
C PHE A 261 18.80 -4.37 -1.24
N ALA A 262 19.13 -5.63 -1.53
CA ALA A 262 19.54 -6.06 -2.88
C ALA A 262 18.41 -5.84 -3.90
N MET A 263 17.18 -6.26 -3.58
CA MET A 263 16.01 -6.03 -4.44
C MET A 263 15.67 -4.55 -4.57
N ALA A 264 15.77 -3.78 -3.45
CA ALA A 264 15.59 -2.33 -3.45
C ALA A 264 16.61 -1.62 -4.35
N THR A 265 17.86 -2.08 -4.38
CA THR A 265 18.91 -1.54 -5.25
C THR A 265 18.51 -1.68 -6.73
N LEU A 266 18.04 -2.85 -7.14
CA LEU A 266 17.57 -3.07 -8.51
C LEU A 266 16.37 -2.17 -8.84
N PHE A 267 15.41 -2.09 -7.92
CA PHE A 267 14.24 -1.25 -8.07
C PHE A 267 14.59 0.24 -8.19
N LEU A 268 15.49 0.71 -7.32
CA LEU A 268 15.99 2.09 -7.37
C LEU A 268 16.73 2.42 -8.66
N ILE A 269 17.59 1.52 -9.14
CA ILE A 269 18.30 1.73 -10.42
C ILE A 269 17.30 1.95 -11.56
N GLY A 270 16.24 1.15 -11.64
CA GLY A 270 15.20 1.31 -12.64
C GLY A 270 14.41 2.62 -12.48
N SER A 271 14.02 2.96 -11.24
CA SER A 271 13.25 4.18 -10.94
C SER A 271 14.06 5.45 -11.19
N LEU A 272 15.32 5.48 -10.76
CA LEU A 272 16.26 6.57 -11.02
C LEU A 272 16.52 6.71 -12.51
N GLY A 273 16.70 5.59 -13.23
CA GLY A 273 16.85 5.58 -14.69
C GLY A 273 15.64 6.16 -15.41
N LEU A 274 14.43 5.81 -14.97
CA LEU A 274 13.18 6.39 -15.49
C LEU A 274 13.14 7.90 -15.30
N GLY A 275 13.51 8.40 -14.10
CA GLY A 275 13.59 9.84 -13.85
C GLY A 275 14.59 10.56 -14.73
N ILE A 276 15.79 9.99 -14.96
CA ILE A 276 16.79 10.54 -15.88
C ILE A 276 16.24 10.58 -17.30
N TRP A 277 15.56 9.54 -17.74
CA TRP A 277 14.94 9.49 -19.06
C TRP A 277 13.90 10.61 -19.23
N ILE A 278 13.01 10.80 -18.28
CA ILE A 278 12.02 11.89 -18.27
C ILE A 278 12.70 13.24 -18.28
N SER A 279 13.76 13.42 -17.48
CA SER A 279 14.56 14.65 -17.40
C SER A 279 15.19 15.03 -18.74
N ALA A 280 15.73 14.04 -19.44
CA ALA A 280 16.35 14.26 -20.74
C ALA A 280 15.33 14.58 -21.84
N ALA A 281 14.13 14.02 -21.77
CA ALA A 281 13.07 14.23 -22.75
C ALA A 281 12.40 15.61 -22.62
N ILE A 282 12.22 16.11 -21.38
CA ILE A 282 11.37 17.29 -21.13
C ILE A 282 12.18 18.60 -21.04
N LYS A 283 13.46 18.54 -20.66
CA LYS A 283 14.38 19.69 -20.58
C LYS A 283 13.94 20.85 -19.64
N SER A 284 12.83 20.70 -18.91
CA SER A 284 12.32 21.68 -17.92
C SER A 284 12.16 21.01 -16.56
N GLN A 285 12.73 21.59 -15.50
CA GLN A 285 12.72 21.02 -14.14
C GLN A 285 11.30 20.86 -13.61
N LEU A 286 10.45 21.88 -13.78
CA LEU A 286 9.07 21.85 -13.30
C LEU A 286 8.27 20.76 -13.99
N LEU A 287 8.29 20.74 -15.32
CA LEU A 287 7.52 19.75 -16.10
C LEU A 287 8.08 18.34 -15.93
N ALA A 288 9.40 18.18 -15.83
CA ALA A 288 10.01 16.87 -15.62
C ALA A 288 9.63 16.26 -14.26
N THR A 289 9.62 17.05 -13.19
CA THR A 289 9.19 16.57 -11.86
C THR A 289 7.71 16.25 -11.80
N GLN A 290 6.85 17.09 -12.41
CA GLN A 290 5.41 16.80 -12.49
C GLN A 290 5.13 15.53 -13.28
N THR A 291 5.77 15.37 -14.43
CA THR A 291 5.62 14.18 -15.25
C THR A 291 6.15 12.93 -14.55
N ALA A 292 7.30 13.00 -13.88
CA ALA A 292 7.85 11.91 -13.09
C ALA A 292 6.88 11.49 -11.98
N MET A 293 6.31 12.47 -11.27
CA MET A 293 5.31 12.21 -10.23
C MET A 293 4.09 11.50 -10.81
N GLN A 294 3.49 12.03 -11.87
CA GLN A 294 2.28 11.45 -12.46
C GLN A 294 2.53 10.06 -13.06
N ALA A 295 3.66 9.88 -13.77
CA ALA A 295 4.01 8.61 -14.39
C ALA A 295 4.36 7.51 -13.38
N THR A 296 4.75 7.87 -12.15
CA THR A 296 5.12 6.90 -11.13
C THR A 296 4.04 6.74 -10.07
N PHE A 297 3.46 7.82 -9.54
CA PHE A 297 2.51 7.76 -8.43
C PHE A 297 1.18 7.09 -8.81
N LEU A 298 0.54 7.54 -9.91
CA LEU A 298 -0.77 7.01 -10.29
C LEU A 298 -0.73 5.51 -10.63
N PRO A 299 0.19 5.02 -11.51
CA PRO A 299 0.27 3.59 -11.78
C PRO A 299 0.66 2.78 -10.55
N SER A 300 1.60 3.28 -9.74
CA SER A 300 2.04 2.56 -8.53
C SER A 300 0.95 2.45 -7.47
N ASN A 301 0.11 3.46 -7.33
CA ASN A 301 -0.97 3.44 -6.35
C ASN A 301 -2.14 2.55 -6.80
N MET A 302 -2.56 2.68 -8.07
CA MET A 302 -3.79 2.06 -8.56
C MET A 302 -3.58 0.67 -9.18
N LEU A 303 -2.45 0.44 -9.89
CA LEU A 303 -2.25 -0.77 -10.68
C LEU A 303 -1.24 -1.75 -10.09
N SER A 304 -0.67 -1.47 -8.93
CA SER A 304 0.35 -2.33 -8.31
C SER A 304 -0.20 -3.43 -7.39
N GLY A 305 -1.50 -3.42 -7.10
CA GLY A 305 -2.07 -4.27 -6.05
C GLY A 305 -1.88 -3.74 -4.63
N PHE A 306 -1.54 -2.43 -4.50
CA PHE A 306 -1.45 -1.77 -3.20
C PHE A 306 -2.83 -1.46 -2.64
N MET A 307 -3.60 -0.62 -3.36
CA MET A 307 -4.92 -0.14 -2.93
C MET A 307 -6.04 -1.11 -3.33
N TYR A 308 -5.96 -1.65 -4.54
CA TYR A 308 -6.97 -2.55 -5.10
C TYR A 308 -6.34 -3.87 -5.47
N ASP A 309 -7.06 -4.97 -5.19
CA ASP A 309 -6.63 -6.30 -5.63
C ASP A 309 -6.68 -6.37 -7.17
N ILE A 310 -5.56 -6.78 -7.76
CA ILE A 310 -5.43 -6.90 -9.22
C ILE A 310 -6.44 -7.92 -9.77
N GLY A 311 -6.76 -8.97 -9.02
CA GLY A 311 -7.75 -10.00 -9.40
C GLY A 311 -9.14 -9.44 -9.64
N ASN A 312 -9.49 -8.33 -9.00
CA ASN A 312 -10.79 -7.67 -9.14
C ASN A 312 -10.84 -6.61 -10.26
N MET A 313 -9.71 -6.40 -10.95
CA MET A 313 -9.63 -5.43 -12.05
C MET A 313 -10.13 -6.05 -13.37
N PRO A 314 -10.63 -5.24 -14.33
CA PRO A 314 -10.83 -5.67 -15.71
C PRO A 314 -9.55 -6.25 -16.33
N ILE A 315 -9.68 -7.26 -17.21
CA ILE A 315 -8.54 -7.99 -17.81
C ILE A 315 -7.51 -7.05 -18.45
N LEU A 316 -7.96 -5.97 -19.09
CA LEU A 316 -7.06 -4.97 -19.69
C LEU A 316 -6.17 -4.31 -18.65
N LEU A 317 -6.71 -3.91 -17.51
CA LEU A 317 -5.95 -3.29 -16.42
C LEU A 317 -5.02 -4.31 -15.73
N GLN A 318 -5.43 -5.58 -15.64
CA GLN A 318 -4.56 -6.65 -15.17
C GLN A 318 -3.33 -6.81 -16.08
N ALA A 319 -3.52 -6.75 -17.39
CA ALA A 319 -2.41 -6.81 -18.36
C ALA A 319 -1.48 -5.60 -18.23
N ILE A 320 -2.02 -4.38 -18.14
CA ILE A 320 -1.23 -3.15 -17.94
C ILE A 320 -0.47 -3.17 -16.61
N SER A 321 -1.04 -3.75 -15.56
CA SER A 321 -0.39 -3.84 -14.25
C SER A 321 0.95 -4.60 -14.26
N HIS A 322 1.16 -5.49 -15.23
CA HIS A 322 2.44 -6.19 -15.40
C HIS A 322 3.58 -5.25 -15.82
N ALA A 323 3.25 -4.12 -16.46
CA ALA A 323 4.23 -3.10 -16.81
C ALA A 323 4.59 -2.16 -15.64
N VAL A 324 3.87 -2.27 -14.51
CA VAL A 324 4.09 -1.40 -13.33
C VAL A 324 5.12 -2.04 -12.38
N PRO A 325 6.33 -1.47 -12.26
CA PRO A 325 7.40 -2.07 -11.45
C PRO A 325 7.07 -2.17 -9.96
N ALA A 326 6.30 -1.21 -9.43
CA ALA A 326 5.87 -1.19 -8.03
C ALA A 326 5.10 -2.46 -7.64
N ARG A 327 4.35 -3.09 -8.57
CA ARG A 327 3.66 -4.37 -8.35
C ARG A 327 4.61 -5.46 -7.83
N TYR A 328 5.76 -5.59 -8.46
CA TYR A 328 6.75 -6.61 -8.10
C TYR A 328 7.46 -6.26 -6.80
N PHE A 329 7.80 -4.99 -6.61
CA PHE A 329 8.50 -4.57 -5.39
C PHE A 329 7.60 -4.59 -4.15
N ILE A 330 6.31 -4.32 -4.28
CA ILE A 330 5.31 -4.52 -3.20
C ILE A 330 5.26 -5.99 -2.77
N ASN A 331 5.29 -6.91 -3.73
CA ASN A 331 5.33 -8.34 -3.41
C ASN A 331 6.63 -8.73 -2.69
N VAL A 332 7.75 -8.14 -3.08
CA VAL A 332 9.04 -8.32 -2.40
C VAL A 332 8.99 -7.80 -0.97
N THR A 333 8.55 -6.56 -0.76
CA THR A 333 8.47 -5.95 0.57
C THR A 333 7.51 -6.71 1.48
N ARG A 334 6.26 -6.97 1.03
CA ARG A 334 5.30 -7.77 1.81
C ARG A 334 5.81 -9.19 2.08
N GLY A 335 6.45 -9.81 1.10
CA GLY A 335 7.03 -11.16 1.23
C GLY A 335 8.12 -11.22 2.28
N ILE A 336 9.05 -10.27 2.27
CA ILE A 336 10.17 -10.24 3.21
C ILE A 336 9.72 -9.78 4.59
N PHE A 337 8.91 -8.71 4.69
CA PHE A 337 8.45 -8.20 5.98
C PHE A 337 7.57 -9.20 6.71
N LEU A 338 6.50 -9.68 6.07
CA LEU A 338 5.46 -10.45 6.76
C LEU A 338 5.68 -11.96 6.70
N LYS A 339 6.10 -12.47 5.54
CA LYS A 339 6.18 -13.92 5.30
C LYS A 339 7.57 -14.49 5.57
N GLY A 340 8.62 -13.65 5.60
CA GLY A 340 9.99 -14.11 5.76
C GLY A 340 10.50 -14.95 4.59
N VAL A 341 9.93 -14.78 3.38
CA VAL A 341 10.30 -15.58 2.21
C VAL A 341 11.63 -15.13 1.61
N GLY A 342 12.35 -16.08 1.01
CA GLY A 342 13.64 -15.87 0.37
C GLY A 342 13.60 -15.93 -1.15
N ILE A 343 14.77 -15.99 -1.76
CA ILE A 343 14.98 -16.05 -3.22
C ILE A 343 14.16 -17.15 -3.91
N PRO A 344 14.00 -18.38 -3.36
CA PRO A 344 13.22 -19.41 -4.03
C PRO A 344 11.77 -19.04 -4.33
N VAL A 345 11.19 -18.13 -3.55
CA VAL A 345 9.81 -17.63 -3.75
C VAL A 345 9.81 -16.33 -4.55
N LEU A 346 10.82 -15.48 -4.37
CA LEU A 346 10.89 -14.13 -4.95
C LEU A 346 11.68 -14.06 -6.27
N TRP A 347 12.08 -15.19 -6.87
CA TRP A 347 12.92 -15.21 -8.08
C TRP A 347 12.27 -14.48 -9.26
N ALA A 348 10.94 -14.67 -9.46
CA ALA A 348 10.21 -14.03 -10.55
C ALA A 348 10.16 -12.51 -10.39
N GLN A 349 9.96 -12.03 -9.16
CA GLN A 349 10.01 -10.61 -8.82
C GLN A 349 11.42 -10.04 -9.02
N GLY A 350 12.45 -10.83 -8.64
CA GLY A 350 13.85 -10.47 -8.88
C GLY A 350 14.17 -10.30 -10.35
N LEU A 351 13.72 -11.22 -11.20
CA LEU A 351 13.87 -11.10 -12.66
C LEU A 351 13.16 -9.86 -13.22
N ALA A 352 11.95 -9.58 -12.76
CA ALA A 352 11.23 -8.38 -13.16
C ALA A 352 11.97 -7.10 -12.74
N MET A 353 12.59 -7.08 -11.55
CA MET A 353 13.42 -5.96 -11.08
C MET A 353 14.69 -5.78 -11.92
N ILE A 354 15.36 -6.87 -12.29
CA ILE A 354 16.53 -6.83 -13.20
C ILE A 354 16.11 -6.28 -14.56
N ALA A 355 14.99 -6.75 -15.12
CA ALA A 355 14.47 -6.24 -16.38
C ALA A 355 14.15 -4.74 -16.30
N PHE A 356 13.47 -4.31 -15.23
CA PHE A 356 13.16 -2.90 -14.99
C PHE A 356 14.41 -2.03 -14.83
N ALA A 357 15.40 -2.47 -14.07
CA ALA A 357 16.68 -1.79 -13.92
C ALA A 357 17.39 -1.63 -15.26
N THR A 358 17.42 -2.68 -16.06
CA THR A 358 18.06 -2.70 -17.38
C THR A 358 17.33 -1.77 -18.37
N ILE A 359 16.00 -1.82 -18.39
CA ILE A 359 15.17 -0.95 -19.25
C ILE A 359 15.36 0.51 -18.85
N GLY A 360 15.22 0.85 -17.57
CA GLY A 360 15.36 2.22 -17.07
C GLY A 360 16.74 2.80 -17.38
N LEU A 361 17.80 2.02 -17.12
CA LEU A 361 19.17 2.44 -17.42
C LEU A 361 19.41 2.61 -18.94
N THR A 362 18.90 1.69 -19.75
CA THR A 362 19.06 1.74 -21.21
C THR A 362 18.33 2.95 -21.79
N LEU A 363 17.11 3.22 -21.33
CA LEU A 363 16.33 4.40 -21.74
C LEU A 363 17.06 5.69 -21.34
N ALA A 364 17.59 5.77 -20.13
CA ALA A 364 18.36 6.91 -19.65
C ALA A 364 19.60 7.17 -20.53
N VAL A 365 20.37 6.12 -20.83
CA VAL A 365 21.60 6.25 -21.64
C VAL A 365 21.28 6.62 -23.08
N ARG A 366 20.24 6.03 -23.69
CA ARG A 366 19.84 6.30 -25.08
C ARG A 366 19.23 7.69 -25.26
N SER A 367 18.48 8.16 -24.28
CA SER A 367 17.85 9.49 -24.32
C SER A 367 18.84 10.64 -24.11
N PHE A 368 19.98 10.35 -23.47
CA PHE A 368 21.03 11.34 -23.28
C PHE A 368 21.83 11.55 -24.57
N ARG A 369 21.40 12.52 -25.41
CA ARG A 369 22.13 12.97 -26.58
C ARG A 369 22.96 14.20 -26.25
N LYS A 370 24.20 14.23 -26.76
CA LYS A 370 25.13 15.37 -26.61
C LYS A 370 24.96 16.43 -27.69
N GLU A 371 24.09 16.18 -28.67
CA GLU A 371 23.86 17.09 -29.78
C GLU A 371 23.06 18.29 -29.27
N ILE A 372 23.62 19.47 -29.53
CA ILE A 372 22.99 20.76 -29.34
C ILE A 372 22.35 21.07 -30.70
N GLU A 373 21.02 21.00 -30.78
CA GLU A 373 20.27 21.52 -31.93
C GLU A 373 20.26 23.04 -31.90
#